data_6203ff40d727c3fb2749d674c0ea4e10
#
_entry.id   6203ff40d727c3fb2749d674c0ea4e10
#
_cell.length_a   1.000
_cell.length_b   1.000
_cell.length_c   1.000
_cell.angle_alpha   90.00
_cell.angle_beta   90.00
_cell.angle_gamma   90.00
#
_symmetry.space_group_name_H-M   'P 1'
#
loop_
_entity.id
_entity.type
_entity.pdbx_description
1 polymer ?
#
loop_
_entity_poly.entity_id
_entity_poly.type
_entity_poly.pdbx_seq_one_letter_code
_entity_poly.pdbx_strand_id
1 'polypeptide(L)'
;WMIQDIGNFETEKKHFTSYKDFSVFLFRFVASKYLPNGIKPYVWLNGTELEAITIGDGGAYYNESNRVFNELMQNEKMTVGDAENQFSFIHITGAHMPYYTDSNGNYSEAPTTVEQAARGALQLAINYLNELKRVGKYDDATIMITADHGHGKEGENVRQAPLMLMKPSGAKGALKTSSAPVCQADIIPTIMTDCKLNDDYRFGKPFSQYKEGDERERYYYETIAADLPSVSTLREYIIDSKDNTTDNMKRTGKFYETNGDLTMEDIK
;
A
#
# COMPACT_ATOMS: atom_id res chain seq x y z
N TRP A 1 -3.96 18.33 -6.10
CA TRP A 1 -4.54 17.85 -4.88
C TRP A 1 -3.47 17.55 -3.86
N MET A 2 -3.02 18.52 -3.11
CA MET A 2 -2.26 18.39 -1.87
C MET A 2 -1.07 17.41 -1.86
N ILE A 3 -0.16 17.58 -2.77
CA ILE A 3 1.24 17.26 -2.59
C ILE A 3 1.98 18.60 -2.50
N GLN A 4 1.46 19.54 -1.72
CA GLN A 4 2.08 20.87 -1.62
C GLN A 4 3.15 20.96 -0.56
N ASP A 5 3.24 19.98 0.35
CA ASP A 5 4.19 20.06 1.47
C ASP A 5 5.15 18.86 1.58
N ILE A 6 5.26 18.03 0.53
CA ILE A 6 6.34 17.04 0.45
C ILE A 6 7.51 17.61 -0.39
N GLY A 7 7.69 18.90 -0.34
CA GLY A 7 8.66 19.62 -1.19
C GLY A 7 10.12 19.45 -0.82
N ASN A 8 10.48 18.67 0.22
CA ASN A 8 11.85 18.59 0.73
C ASN A 8 12.44 17.17 0.70
N PHE A 9 11.88 16.28 -0.12
CA PHE A 9 12.57 15.03 -0.38
C PHE A 9 13.76 15.29 -1.32
N GLU A 10 14.94 15.44 -0.77
CA GLU A 10 16.18 15.18 -1.50
C GLU A 10 16.30 13.67 -1.66
N THR A 11 15.61 13.11 -2.65
CA THR A 11 15.94 11.79 -3.15
C THR A 11 17.34 11.85 -3.73
N GLU A 12 18.17 10.82 -3.49
CA GLU A 12 19.39 10.65 -4.28
C GLU A 12 19.01 10.76 -5.74
N LYS A 13 19.55 11.77 -6.43
CA LYS A 13 19.14 12.15 -7.77
C LYS A 13 19.51 11.00 -8.71
N LYS A 14 18.54 10.14 -9.05
CA LYS A 14 18.70 9.25 -10.18
C LYS A 14 18.83 10.11 -11.42
N HIS A 15 19.95 9.97 -12.10
CA HIS A 15 20.20 10.68 -13.35
C HIS A 15 19.92 9.74 -14.51
N PHE A 16 19.23 10.23 -15.52
CA PHE A 16 19.14 9.52 -16.78
C PHE A 16 20.51 9.44 -17.44
N THR A 17 20.78 8.34 -18.13
CA THR A 17 22.04 8.11 -18.84
C THR A 17 22.28 9.14 -19.93
N SER A 18 21.21 9.70 -20.50
CA SER A 18 21.30 10.77 -21.50
C SER A 18 20.00 11.59 -21.59
N TYR A 19 20.08 12.78 -22.20
CA TYR A 19 18.90 13.57 -22.54
C TYR A 19 17.94 12.83 -23.47
N LYS A 20 18.45 11.97 -24.35
CA LYS A 20 17.65 11.14 -25.24
C LYS A 20 16.80 10.15 -24.41
N ASP A 21 17.42 9.46 -23.47
CA ASP A 21 16.75 8.48 -22.61
C ASP A 21 15.69 9.15 -21.74
N PHE A 22 16.02 10.32 -21.18
CA PHE A 22 15.05 11.14 -20.47
C PHE A 22 13.85 11.52 -21.36
N SER A 23 14.09 11.96 -22.58
CA SER A 23 13.02 12.36 -23.51
C SER A 23 12.14 11.18 -23.91
N VAL A 24 12.74 10.01 -24.15
CA VAL A 24 12.02 8.76 -24.45
C VAL A 24 11.18 8.33 -23.23
N PHE A 25 11.76 8.36 -22.04
CA PHE A 25 11.04 8.08 -20.81
C PHE A 25 9.84 9.01 -20.64
N LEU A 26 10.06 10.32 -20.74
CA LEU A 26 9.00 11.31 -20.56
C LEU A 26 7.89 11.13 -21.59
N PHE A 27 8.23 10.90 -22.85
CA PHE A 27 7.25 10.61 -23.89
C PHE A 27 6.43 9.37 -23.58
N ARG A 28 7.07 8.25 -23.25
CA ARG A 28 6.39 6.98 -22.94
C ARG A 28 5.55 7.10 -21.68
N PHE A 29 6.04 7.78 -20.65
CA PHE A 29 5.30 8.04 -19.42
C PHE A 29 4.02 8.86 -19.68
N VAL A 30 4.13 9.95 -20.41
CA VAL A 30 2.97 10.76 -20.78
C VAL A 30 2.01 9.97 -21.68
N ALA A 31 2.53 9.26 -22.68
CA ALA A 31 1.73 8.45 -23.57
C ALA A 31 0.98 7.34 -22.82
N SER A 32 1.62 6.63 -21.90
CA SER A 32 0.97 5.60 -21.09
C SER A 32 -0.18 6.14 -20.22
N LYS A 33 -0.11 7.44 -19.86
CA LYS A 33 -1.17 8.08 -19.07
C LYS A 33 -2.38 8.51 -19.90
N TYR A 34 -2.15 8.99 -21.12
CA TYR A 34 -3.20 9.67 -21.90
C TYR A 34 -3.68 8.89 -23.14
N LEU A 35 -2.96 7.87 -23.59
CA LEU A 35 -3.40 7.04 -24.71
C LEU A 35 -4.52 6.07 -24.30
N PRO A 36 -5.37 5.69 -25.26
CA PRO A 36 -6.34 4.61 -25.04
C PRO A 36 -5.67 3.31 -24.60
N ASN A 37 -6.37 2.53 -23.78
CA ASN A 37 -5.82 1.29 -23.16
C ASN A 37 -5.22 0.32 -24.20
N GLY A 38 -5.85 0.15 -25.34
CA GLY A 38 -5.34 -0.76 -26.40
C GLY A 38 -3.97 -0.36 -26.99
N ILE A 39 -3.51 0.89 -26.77
CA ILE A 39 -2.20 1.38 -27.25
C ILE A 39 -1.19 1.46 -26.11
N LYS A 40 -1.64 1.55 -24.87
CA LYS A 40 -0.74 1.67 -23.69
C LYS A 40 0.35 0.60 -23.62
N PRO A 41 0.11 -0.68 -23.93
CA PRO A 41 1.14 -1.71 -23.90
C PRO A 41 2.37 -1.39 -24.76
N TYR A 42 2.20 -0.70 -25.87
CA TYR A 42 3.31 -0.36 -26.76
C TYR A 42 4.20 0.80 -26.29
N VAL A 43 3.72 1.55 -25.30
CA VAL A 43 4.46 2.67 -24.69
C VAL A 43 4.82 2.43 -23.23
N TRP A 44 4.40 1.30 -22.66
CA TRP A 44 4.70 0.93 -21.30
C TRP A 44 6.20 0.78 -21.09
N LEU A 45 6.69 1.29 -19.94
CA LEU A 45 8.06 1.06 -19.47
C LEU A 45 8.00 0.11 -18.29
N ASN A 46 8.66 -1.03 -18.41
CA ASN A 46 8.85 -1.93 -17.26
C ASN A 46 10.02 -1.46 -16.38
N GLY A 47 10.11 -2.01 -15.16
CA GLY A 47 11.15 -1.64 -14.20
C GLY A 47 12.56 -1.88 -14.72
N THR A 48 12.78 -2.97 -15.46
CA THR A 48 14.10 -3.34 -16.02
C THR A 48 14.55 -2.35 -17.08
N GLU A 49 13.64 -1.89 -17.96
CA GLU A 49 13.96 -0.85 -18.95
C GLU A 49 14.27 0.49 -18.27
N LEU A 50 13.54 0.83 -17.20
CA LEU A 50 13.80 2.04 -16.44
C LEU A 50 15.17 1.99 -15.75
N GLU A 51 15.53 0.86 -15.16
CA GLU A 51 16.85 0.63 -14.55
C GLU A 51 17.98 0.78 -15.59
N ALA A 52 17.78 0.27 -16.80
CA ALA A 52 18.78 0.33 -17.87
C ALA A 52 19.08 1.77 -18.37
N ILE A 53 18.13 2.70 -18.21
CA ILE A 53 18.27 4.10 -18.66
C ILE A 53 18.54 5.08 -17.52
N THR A 54 18.64 4.59 -16.28
CA THR A 54 18.96 5.42 -15.11
C THR A 54 20.26 4.95 -14.47
N ILE A 55 21.07 5.91 -13.99
CA ILE A 55 22.27 5.65 -13.21
C ILE A 55 21.91 5.84 -11.74
N GLY A 56 22.20 4.86 -10.91
CA GLY A 56 22.02 4.89 -9.47
C GLY A 56 22.12 3.48 -8.87
N ASP A 57 22.47 3.38 -7.62
CA ASP A 57 22.54 2.10 -6.92
C ASP A 57 21.13 1.49 -6.81
N GLY A 58 20.85 0.48 -7.64
CA GLY A 58 19.57 -0.23 -7.66
C GLY A 58 19.15 -0.85 -6.31
N GLY A 59 20.10 -1.03 -5.37
CA GLY A 59 19.83 -1.52 -4.01
C GLY A 59 19.22 -0.48 -3.08
N ALA A 60 19.48 0.81 -3.29
CA ALA A 60 18.99 1.87 -2.42
C ALA A 60 17.49 2.17 -2.61
N TYR A 61 16.95 1.87 -3.78
CA TYR A 61 15.58 2.24 -4.15
C TYR A 61 14.50 1.66 -3.22
N TYR A 62 14.64 0.40 -2.83
CA TYR A 62 13.58 -0.30 -2.08
C TYR A 62 13.43 0.13 -0.62
N ASN A 63 14.46 0.74 -0.03
CA ASN A 63 14.41 1.15 1.37
C ASN A 63 14.49 2.66 1.57
N GLU A 64 14.56 3.41 0.48
CA GLU A 64 14.74 4.85 0.56
C GLU A 64 13.55 5.54 1.23
N SER A 65 12.33 5.12 0.96
CA SER A 65 11.16 5.72 1.59
C SER A 65 11.11 5.50 3.10
N ASN A 66 11.56 4.35 3.60
CA ASN A 66 11.68 4.10 5.04
C ASN A 66 12.73 5.04 5.65
N ARG A 67 13.92 5.13 5.01
CA ARG A 67 15.02 6.00 5.46
C ARG A 67 14.60 7.46 5.46
N VAL A 68 14.09 7.96 4.35
CA VAL A 68 13.65 9.35 4.20
C VAL A 68 12.55 9.69 5.19
N PHE A 69 11.58 8.81 5.38
CA PHE A 69 10.52 9.03 6.35
C PHE A 69 11.06 9.06 7.79
N ASN A 70 12.02 8.19 8.12
CA ASN A 70 12.66 8.21 9.44
C ASN A 70 13.46 9.50 9.68
N GLU A 71 14.27 9.92 8.70
CA GLU A 71 15.02 11.18 8.75
C GLU A 71 14.08 12.38 8.90
N LEU A 72 12.96 12.39 8.16
CA LEU A 72 11.94 13.43 8.31
C LEU A 72 11.40 13.48 9.75
N MET A 73 11.05 12.34 10.33
CA MET A 73 10.52 12.27 11.69
C MET A 73 11.55 12.66 12.77
N GLN A 74 12.84 12.47 12.49
CA GLN A 74 13.92 12.84 13.42
C GLN A 74 14.29 14.33 13.33
N ASN A 75 14.31 14.90 12.14
CA ASN A 75 14.86 16.23 11.88
C ASN A 75 13.79 17.32 11.81
N GLU A 76 12.57 16.96 11.43
CA GLU A 76 11.48 17.91 11.27
C GLU A 76 10.43 17.73 12.39
N LYS A 77 9.72 18.82 12.67
CA LYS A 77 8.59 18.79 13.59
C LYS A 77 7.30 19.01 12.85
N MET A 78 6.36 18.11 13.06
CA MET A 78 5.01 18.27 12.51
C MET A 78 4.40 19.58 12.99
N THR A 79 3.81 20.33 12.08
CA THR A 79 3.03 21.52 12.36
C THR A 79 1.57 21.29 11.96
N VAL A 80 0.67 22.00 12.62
CA VAL A 80 -0.74 21.97 12.29
C VAL A 80 -1.03 23.18 11.40
N GLY A 81 -1.53 22.92 10.19
CA GLY A 81 -2.00 23.98 9.31
C GLY A 81 -3.41 24.46 9.69
N ASP A 82 -3.90 25.47 8.97
CA ASP A 82 -5.22 26.08 9.19
C ASP A 82 -6.38 25.29 8.58
N ALA A 83 -6.11 24.15 7.96
CA ALA A 83 -7.14 23.31 7.34
C ALA A 83 -8.04 22.69 8.42
N GLU A 84 -9.35 22.87 8.30
CA GLU A 84 -10.34 22.32 9.21
C GLU A 84 -10.33 20.79 9.20
N ASN A 85 -10.16 20.18 8.02
CA ASN A 85 -10.05 18.75 7.82
C ASN A 85 -8.83 18.44 6.97
N GLN A 86 -8.09 17.41 7.35
CA GLN A 86 -6.92 16.96 6.64
C GLN A 86 -6.95 15.43 6.43
N PHE A 87 -6.68 14.99 5.22
CA PHE A 87 -6.41 13.60 4.90
C PHE A 87 -4.92 13.43 4.60
N SER A 88 -4.26 12.51 5.29
CA SER A 88 -2.86 12.17 5.05
C SER A 88 -2.76 10.70 4.65
N PHE A 89 -2.17 10.45 3.49
CA PHE A 89 -1.82 9.11 3.04
C PHE A 89 -0.30 8.98 3.00
N ILE A 90 0.22 8.06 3.81
CA ILE A 90 1.65 7.83 3.94
C ILE A 90 1.94 6.41 3.45
N HIS A 91 2.73 6.30 2.40
CA HIS A 91 3.17 5.04 1.84
C HIS A 91 4.68 4.92 1.97
N ILE A 92 5.12 3.93 2.71
CA ILE A 92 6.53 3.58 2.89
C ILE A 92 6.75 2.16 2.37
N THR A 93 7.99 1.83 2.02
CA THR A 93 8.35 0.49 1.53
C THR A 93 8.10 -0.60 2.58
N GLY A 94 8.16 -0.23 3.85
CA GLY A 94 7.87 -1.15 4.94
C GLY A 94 8.84 -2.33 5.00
N ALA A 95 8.28 -3.54 5.08
CA ALA A 95 9.06 -4.79 5.16
C ALA A 95 9.22 -5.49 3.81
N HIS A 96 9.44 -4.72 2.73
CA HIS A 96 9.70 -5.28 1.39
C HIS A 96 11.16 -5.72 1.25
N MET A 97 11.41 -6.81 0.52
CA MET A 97 12.76 -7.21 0.13
C MET A 97 13.39 -6.22 -0.86
N PRO A 98 14.71 -6.02 -0.82
CA PRO A 98 15.68 -6.51 0.18
C PRO A 98 15.53 -5.76 1.51
N TYR A 99 15.79 -6.48 2.63
CA TYR A 99 15.57 -5.93 3.97
C TYR A 99 16.81 -5.17 4.45
N TYR A 100 16.71 -3.84 4.57
CA TYR A 100 17.77 -2.97 5.11
C TYR A 100 17.24 -2.01 6.20
N THR A 101 16.05 -2.29 6.73
CA THR A 101 15.50 -1.54 7.85
C THR A 101 15.66 -2.35 9.14
N ASP A 102 16.30 -1.78 10.18
CA ASP A 102 16.41 -2.40 11.50
C ASP A 102 15.10 -2.31 12.30
N SER A 103 15.06 -2.96 13.46
CA SER A 103 13.87 -2.96 14.32
C SER A 103 13.48 -1.59 14.88
N ASN A 104 14.34 -0.59 14.78
CA ASN A 104 14.10 0.79 15.21
C ASN A 104 13.66 1.72 14.07
N GLY A 105 13.59 1.19 12.85
CA GLY A 105 13.25 1.96 11.65
C GLY A 105 14.44 2.65 10.99
N ASN A 106 15.68 2.38 11.44
CA ASN A 106 16.86 2.96 10.83
C ASN A 106 17.34 2.11 9.63
N TYR A 107 17.97 2.79 8.68
CA TYR A 107 18.67 2.09 7.61
C TYR A 107 19.89 1.31 8.18
N SER A 108 20.07 0.09 7.69
CA SER A 108 21.22 -0.78 8.02
C SER A 108 22.06 -1.01 6.77
N GLU A 109 23.37 -0.85 6.87
CA GLU A 109 24.30 -1.16 5.77
C GLU A 109 24.40 -2.67 5.47
N ALA A 110 24.05 -3.50 6.44
CA ALA A 110 23.98 -4.95 6.29
C ALA A 110 22.50 -5.40 6.15
N PRO A 111 22.24 -6.46 5.37
CA PRO A 111 20.91 -7.03 5.27
C PRO A 111 20.35 -7.41 6.65
N THR A 112 19.09 -7.08 6.86
CA THR A 112 18.32 -7.42 8.08
C THR A 112 17.40 -8.61 7.79
N THR A 113 16.55 -8.97 8.75
CA THR A 113 15.52 -9.99 8.58
C THR A 113 14.17 -9.35 8.29
N VAL A 114 13.24 -10.12 7.72
CA VAL A 114 11.86 -9.67 7.51
C VAL A 114 11.20 -9.22 8.83
N GLU A 115 11.51 -9.92 9.93
CA GLU A 115 10.98 -9.58 11.24
C GLU A 115 11.52 -8.23 11.74
N GLN A 116 12.82 -7.98 11.55
CA GLN A 116 13.43 -6.69 11.91
C GLN A 116 12.83 -5.56 11.06
N ALA A 117 12.70 -5.76 9.76
CA ALA A 117 12.11 -4.78 8.87
C ALA A 117 10.64 -4.50 9.19
N ALA A 118 9.86 -5.52 9.52
CA ALA A 118 8.46 -5.35 9.94
C ALA A 118 8.33 -4.57 11.26
N ARG A 119 9.19 -4.88 12.24
CA ARG A 119 9.26 -4.11 13.50
C ARG A 119 9.66 -2.66 13.24
N GLY A 120 10.64 -2.44 12.36
CA GLY A 120 11.09 -1.10 11.96
C GLY A 120 9.98 -0.29 11.30
N ALA A 121 9.22 -0.89 10.37
CA ALA A 121 8.08 -0.24 9.74
C ALA A 121 7.01 0.19 10.76
N LEU A 122 6.71 -0.66 11.74
CA LEU A 122 5.80 -0.31 12.84
C LEU A 122 6.38 0.79 13.74
N GLN A 123 7.71 0.79 13.96
CA GLN A 123 8.36 1.86 14.73
C GLN A 123 8.27 3.21 14.02
N LEU A 124 8.40 3.24 12.69
CA LEU A 124 8.17 4.45 11.90
C LEU A 124 6.74 4.98 12.06
N ALA A 125 5.76 4.08 12.01
CA ALA A 125 4.37 4.46 12.29
C ALA A 125 4.20 5.02 13.71
N ILE A 126 4.81 4.39 14.72
CA ILE A 126 4.79 4.87 16.11
C ILE A 126 5.40 6.27 16.23
N ASN A 127 6.50 6.53 15.54
CA ASN A 127 7.13 7.84 15.53
C ASN A 127 6.16 8.92 14.99
N TYR A 128 5.46 8.62 13.90
CA TYR A 128 4.43 9.51 13.36
C TYR A 128 3.27 9.72 14.34
N LEU A 129 2.79 8.65 14.98
CA LEU A 129 1.72 8.74 15.97
C LEU A 129 2.14 9.59 17.19
N ASN A 130 3.41 9.53 17.58
CA ASN A 130 3.93 10.37 18.65
C ASN A 130 3.95 11.87 18.25
N GLU A 131 4.25 12.19 17.00
CA GLU A 131 4.13 13.56 16.50
C GLU A 131 2.66 14.03 16.48
N LEU A 132 1.71 13.18 16.06
CA LEU A 132 0.28 13.49 16.15
C LEU A 132 -0.16 13.77 17.60
N LYS A 133 0.37 13.01 18.57
CA LYS A 133 0.12 13.26 20.01
C LYS A 133 0.72 14.59 20.44
N ARG A 134 1.95 14.87 20.02
CA ARG A 134 2.64 16.12 20.37
C ARG A 134 1.89 17.36 19.88
N VAL A 135 1.32 17.29 18.68
CA VAL A 135 0.52 18.41 18.12
C VAL A 135 -0.95 18.38 18.52
N GLY A 136 -1.36 17.45 19.38
CA GLY A 136 -2.72 17.36 19.91
C GLY A 136 -3.78 16.86 18.90
N LYS A 137 -3.36 16.18 17.84
CA LYS A 137 -4.26 15.69 16.78
C LYS A 137 -4.53 14.19 16.83
N TYR A 138 -3.83 13.45 17.69
CA TYR A 138 -3.97 11.99 17.79
C TYR A 138 -5.37 11.54 18.22
N ASP A 139 -5.96 12.21 19.22
CA ASP A 139 -7.23 11.76 19.80
C ASP A 139 -8.38 11.91 18.78
N ASP A 140 -8.40 13.01 18.05
CA ASP A 140 -9.46 13.33 17.09
C ASP A 140 -9.26 12.68 15.71
N ALA A 141 -8.07 12.11 15.46
CA ALA A 141 -7.79 11.48 14.19
C ALA A 141 -8.37 10.06 14.10
N THR A 142 -8.96 9.72 12.97
CA THR A 142 -9.14 8.34 12.52
C THR A 142 -7.82 7.89 11.90
N ILE A 143 -7.26 6.80 12.41
CA ILE A 143 -5.94 6.30 12.01
C ILE A 143 -6.09 4.86 11.52
N MET A 144 -5.57 4.59 10.33
CA MET A 144 -5.46 3.24 9.78
C MET A 144 -4.00 2.93 9.45
N ILE A 145 -3.53 1.76 9.85
CA ILE A 145 -2.21 1.24 9.49
C ILE A 145 -2.44 -0.13 8.87
N THR A 146 -2.01 -0.28 7.63
CA THR A 146 -2.18 -1.52 6.87
C THR A 146 -1.01 -1.72 5.91
N ALA A 147 -1.02 -2.86 5.22
CA ALA A 147 -0.14 -3.13 4.09
C ALA A 147 -0.99 -3.47 2.85
N ASP A 148 -0.39 -3.35 1.67
CA ASP A 148 -1.01 -3.74 0.40
C ASP A 148 -1.29 -5.24 0.33
N HIS A 149 -0.40 -6.06 0.92
CA HIS A 149 -0.54 -7.51 1.09
C HIS A 149 0.27 -8.00 2.29
N GLY A 150 0.04 -9.24 2.70
CA GLY A 150 0.86 -9.93 3.69
C GLY A 150 2.12 -10.54 3.08
N HIS A 151 2.97 -11.11 3.91
CA HIS A 151 4.16 -11.84 3.48
C HIS A 151 3.75 -13.13 2.73
N GLY A 152 4.54 -13.53 1.74
CA GLY A 152 4.34 -14.81 1.06
C GLY A 152 4.62 -15.96 2.02
N LYS A 153 3.81 -17.02 1.96
CA LYS A 153 4.05 -18.25 2.71
C LYS A 153 5.08 -19.09 1.94
N GLU A 154 6.11 -19.57 2.64
CA GLU A 154 7.16 -20.34 2.00
C GLU A 154 6.58 -21.59 1.30
N GLY A 155 6.92 -21.77 0.02
CA GLY A 155 6.44 -22.87 -0.81
C GLY A 155 5.02 -22.72 -1.36
N GLU A 156 4.34 -21.60 -1.09
CA GLU A 156 3.02 -21.30 -1.61
C GLU A 156 2.99 -19.94 -2.32
N ASN A 157 2.31 -19.85 -3.46
CA ASN A 157 2.11 -18.56 -4.16
C ASN A 157 1.00 -17.70 -3.53
N VAL A 158 0.63 -18.00 -2.29
CA VAL A 158 -0.44 -17.32 -1.57
C VAL A 158 0.17 -16.38 -0.53
N ARG A 159 -0.29 -15.15 -0.53
CA ARG A 159 0.13 -14.15 0.46
C ARG A 159 -0.77 -14.23 1.68
N GLN A 160 -0.17 -14.06 2.84
CA GLN A 160 -0.90 -13.96 4.10
C GLN A 160 -1.75 -12.68 4.14
N ALA A 161 -2.75 -12.64 5.02
CA ALA A 161 -3.53 -11.44 5.25
C ALA A 161 -2.63 -10.29 5.73
N PRO A 162 -2.79 -9.07 5.20
CA PRO A 162 -2.07 -7.91 5.70
C PRO A 162 -2.52 -7.55 7.12
N LEU A 163 -1.62 -6.90 7.86
CA LEU A 163 -1.99 -6.24 9.11
C LEU A 163 -3.09 -5.21 8.83
N MET A 164 -4.08 -5.13 9.72
CA MET A 164 -5.10 -4.07 9.71
C MET A 164 -5.27 -3.55 11.14
N LEU A 165 -4.79 -2.36 11.40
CA LEU A 165 -4.99 -1.64 12.64
C LEU A 165 -5.86 -0.41 12.39
N MET A 166 -6.84 -0.18 13.25
CA MET A 166 -7.69 1.00 13.17
C MET A 166 -7.89 1.63 14.54
N LYS A 167 -7.75 2.93 14.62
CA LYS A 167 -8.19 3.78 15.71
C LYS A 167 -9.27 4.73 15.17
N PRO A 168 -10.55 4.56 15.51
CA PRO A 168 -11.56 5.58 15.22
C PRO A 168 -11.26 6.90 15.94
N SER A 169 -11.78 8.00 15.41
CA SER A 169 -11.76 9.29 16.08
C SER A 169 -12.34 9.19 17.49
N GLY A 170 -11.69 9.80 18.47
CA GLY A 170 -12.11 9.79 19.87
C GLY A 170 -11.95 8.45 20.61
N ALA A 171 -11.51 7.38 19.95
CA ALA A 171 -11.33 6.08 20.60
C ALA A 171 -10.25 6.13 21.67
N LYS A 172 -10.55 5.54 22.83
CA LYS A 172 -9.66 5.46 24.00
C LYS A 172 -9.59 4.03 24.50
N GLY A 173 -8.51 3.72 25.20
CA GLY A 173 -8.30 2.43 25.82
C GLY A 173 -7.22 1.58 25.12
N ALA A 174 -7.12 0.32 25.55
CA ALA A 174 -6.14 -0.62 25.02
C ALA A 174 -6.53 -1.13 23.64
N LEU A 175 -5.53 -1.51 22.85
CA LEU A 175 -5.74 -2.24 21.60
C LEU A 175 -6.53 -3.53 21.85
N LYS A 176 -7.51 -3.79 21.01
CA LYS A 176 -8.32 -5.01 21.02
C LYS A 176 -8.18 -5.71 19.68
N THR A 177 -8.14 -7.03 19.71
CA THR A 177 -8.23 -7.85 18.51
C THR A 177 -9.71 -8.06 18.17
N SER A 178 -10.03 -8.09 16.88
CA SER A 178 -11.35 -8.44 16.39
C SER A 178 -11.24 -9.47 15.27
N SER A 179 -12.15 -10.42 15.26
CA SER A 179 -12.32 -11.41 14.20
C SER A 179 -13.40 -11.00 13.17
N ALA A 180 -13.88 -9.75 13.21
CA ALA A 180 -14.82 -9.25 12.22
C ALA A 180 -14.26 -9.42 10.80
N PRO A 181 -15.06 -9.91 9.83
CA PRO A 181 -14.59 -10.30 8.51
C PRO A 181 -14.39 -9.09 7.57
N VAL A 182 -13.52 -8.16 7.97
CA VAL A 182 -13.16 -6.99 7.16
C VAL A 182 -12.15 -7.33 6.08
N CYS A 183 -12.02 -6.46 5.07
CA CYS A 183 -11.00 -6.55 4.04
C CYS A 183 -10.58 -5.15 3.55
N GLN A 184 -9.58 -5.08 2.69
CA GLN A 184 -9.06 -3.80 2.17
C GLN A 184 -10.12 -2.99 1.40
N ALA A 185 -11.08 -3.64 0.73
CA ALA A 185 -12.19 -2.95 0.05
C ALA A 185 -13.06 -2.11 1.00
N ASP A 186 -12.98 -2.36 2.31
CA ASP A 186 -13.75 -1.67 3.33
C ASP A 186 -13.07 -0.39 3.85
N ILE A 187 -11.80 -0.15 3.47
CA ILE A 187 -11.02 1.02 3.92
C ILE A 187 -11.68 2.31 3.45
N ILE A 188 -11.95 2.45 2.15
CA ILE A 188 -12.55 3.66 1.59
C ILE A 188 -13.94 3.92 2.17
N PRO A 189 -14.88 2.95 2.21
CA PRO A 189 -16.15 3.12 2.90
C PRO A 189 -16.01 3.60 4.34
N THR A 190 -15.03 3.07 5.07
CA THR A 190 -14.80 3.47 6.47
C THR A 190 -14.34 4.92 6.57
N ILE A 191 -13.37 5.33 5.75
CA ILE A 191 -12.88 6.72 5.70
C ILE A 191 -14.03 7.67 5.33
N MET A 192 -14.80 7.35 4.31
CA MET A 192 -15.93 8.17 3.86
C MET A 192 -16.96 8.36 4.97
N THR A 193 -17.28 7.28 5.69
CA THR A 193 -18.22 7.31 6.81
C THR A 193 -17.69 8.18 7.96
N ASP A 194 -16.45 8.01 8.35
CA ASP A 194 -15.82 8.78 9.44
C ASP A 194 -15.70 10.26 9.08
N CYS A 195 -15.44 10.57 7.83
CA CYS A 195 -15.39 11.95 7.32
C CYS A 195 -16.78 12.54 7.04
N LYS A 196 -17.86 11.80 7.27
CA LYS A 196 -19.26 12.20 6.97
C LYS A 196 -19.45 12.63 5.52
N LEU A 197 -18.74 11.98 4.62
CA LEU A 197 -18.88 12.16 3.19
C LEU A 197 -20.00 11.25 2.65
N ASN A 198 -20.39 11.48 1.38
CA ASN A 198 -21.41 10.65 0.74
C ASN A 198 -20.99 9.17 0.76
N ASP A 199 -21.89 8.29 1.10
CA ASP A 199 -21.70 6.86 1.30
C ASP A 199 -22.03 5.99 0.07
N ASP A 200 -22.13 6.61 -1.11
CA ASP A 200 -22.34 5.89 -2.37
C ASP A 200 -21.04 5.22 -2.82
N TYR A 201 -20.64 4.19 -2.09
CA TYR A 201 -19.48 3.35 -2.43
C TYR A 201 -19.93 2.02 -3.02
N ARG A 202 -19.29 1.65 -4.11
CA ARG A 202 -19.63 0.43 -4.87
C ARG A 202 -19.12 -0.86 -4.25
N PHE A 203 -18.05 -0.78 -3.45
CA PHE A 203 -17.33 -1.94 -2.93
C PHE A 203 -17.11 -1.80 -1.44
N GLY A 204 -17.26 -2.91 -0.73
CA GLY A 204 -17.06 -2.97 0.70
C GLY A 204 -18.16 -2.27 1.49
N LYS A 205 -17.98 -2.22 2.80
CA LYS A 205 -18.81 -1.50 3.77
C LYS A 205 -17.92 -0.98 4.88
N PRO A 206 -18.33 0.08 5.61
CA PRO A 206 -17.55 0.55 6.75
C PRO A 206 -17.28 -0.56 7.76
N PHE A 207 -16.08 -0.57 8.36
CA PHE A 207 -15.71 -1.56 9.39
C PHE A 207 -16.73 -1.65 10.53
N SER A 208 -17.36 -0.54 10.88
CA SER A 208 -18.40 -0.46 11.91
C SER A 208 -19.65 -1.30 11.62
N GLN A 209 -19.86 -1.71 10.38
CA GLN A 209 -20.99 -2.55 9.96
C GLN A 209 -20.70 -4.06 10.09
N TYR A 210 -19.46 -4.44 10.41
CA TYR A 210 -19.09 -5.84 10.61
C TYR A 210 -18.89 -6.13 12.09
N LYS A 211 -19.33 -7.32 12.52
CA LYS A 211 -19.19 -7.80 13.87
C LYS A 211 -18.47 -9.14 13.88
N GLU A 212 -17.90 -9.49 15.01
CA GLU A 212 -17.36 -10.82 15.22
C GLU A 212 -18.44 -11.88 15.06
N GLY A 213 -18.14 -12.91 14.30
CA GLY A 213 -19.07 -13.97 13.97
C GLY A 213 -19.98 -13.72 12.76
N ASP A 214 -19.92 -12.54 12.15
CA ASP A 214 -20.60 -12.30 10.88
C ASP A 214 -20.05 -13.25 9.80
N GLU A 215 -20.93 -13.70 8.93
CA GLU A 215 -20.57 -14.51 7.77
C GLU A 215 -20.39 -13.61 6.56
N ARG A 216 -19.23 -13.69 5.90
CA ARG A 216 -18.92 -12.93 4.71
C ARG A 216 -17.98 -13.70 3.80
N GLU A 217 -18.38 -13.94 2.59
CA GLU A 217 -17.49 -14.41 1.53
C GLU A 217 -16.58 -13.28 1.07
N ARG A 218 -15.28 -13.55 0.97
CA ARG A 218 -14.27 -12.65 0.44
C ARG A 218 -13.48 -13.38 -0.62
N TYR A 219 -13.17 -12.70 -1.70
CA TYR A 219 -12.46 -13.27 -2.82
C TYR A 219 -11.03 -12.75 -2.87
N TYR A 220 -10.12 -13.62 -3.20
CA TYR A 220 -8.73 -13.31 -3.47
C TYR A 220 -8.38 -13.78 -4.89
N TYR A 221 -7.67 -12.92 -5.61
CA TYR A 221 -7.25 -13.21 -6.98
C TYR A 221 -5.74 -13.27 -7.05
N GLU A 222 -5.21 -14.41 -7.49
CA GLU A 222 -3.80 -14.65 -7.69
C GLU A 222 -3.47 -14.56 -9.17
N THR A 223 -2.50 -13.74 -9.54
CA THR A 223 -1.96 -13.73 -10.89
C THR A 223 -1.06 -14.95 -11.09
N ILE A 224 -1.44 -15.87 -11.96
CA ILE A 224 -0.69 -17.11 -12.21
C ILE A 224 0.10 -17.10 -13.52
N ALA A 225 -0.28 -16.25 -14.46
CA ALA A 225 0.45 -16.00 -15.70
C ALA A 225 0.28 -14.54 -16.09
N ALA A 226 1.38 -13.89 -16.39
CA ALA A 226 1.40 -12.55 -16.98
C ALA A 226 2.16 -12.66 -18.30
N ASP A 227 1.44 -12.96 -19.36
CA ASP A 227 1.98 -12.85 -20.72
C ASP A 227 1.88 -11.39 -21.16
N LEU A 228 3.05 -10.75 -21.07
CA LEU A 228 3.36 -9.36 -21.43
C LEU A 228 2.31 -8.58 -22.21
N PRO A 229 2.25 -7.35 -21.95
CA PRO A 229 1.77 -6.56 -20.82
C PRO A 229 0.24 -6.44 -20.80
N SER A 230 -0.47 -7.30 -21.51
CA SER A 230 -1.89 -7.11 -21.83
C SER A 230 -2.82 -8.23 -21.33
N VAL A 231 -2.31 -9.39 -20.97
CA VAL A 231 -3.15 -10.50 -20.51
C VAL A 231 -2.57 -11.10 -19.25
N SER A 232 -3.33 -11.06 -18.18
CA SER A 232 -3.01 -11.79 -16.95
C SER A 232 -4.10 -12.82 -16.71
N THR A 233 -3.72 -14.05 -16.35
CA THR A 233 -4.68 -15.04 -15.87
C THR A 233 -4.77 -14.95 -14.36
N LEU A 234 -5.95 -14.65 -13.86
CA LEU A 234 -6.25 -14.61 -12.44
C LEU A 234 -6.92 -15.90 -12.00
N ARG A 235 -6.42 -16.48 -10.93
CA ARG A 235 -7.05 -17.61 -10.24
C ARG A 235 -7.84 -17.08 -9.05
N GLU A 236 -9.11 -17.46 -8.97
CA GLU A 236 -10.00 -17.06 -7.90
C GLU A 236 -9.91 -18.02 -6.70
N TYR A 237 -9.83 -17.43 -5.53
CA TYR A 237 -9.98 -18.10 -4.25
C TYR A 237 -11.10 -17.46 -3.46
N ILE A 238 -11.77 -18.27 -2.63
CA ILE A 238 -12.73 -17.80 -1.64
C ILE A 238 -12.14 -17.96 -0.23
N ILE A 239 -12.23 -16.93 0.56
CA ILE A 239 -11.90 -16.95 1.99
C ILE A 239 -13.20 -17.15 2.74
N ASP A 240 -13.31 -18.27 3.43
CA ASP A 240 -14.51 -18.66 4.16
C ASP A 240 -14.80 -17.71 5.33
N SER A 241 -16.04 -17.57 5.62
CA SER A 241 -16.77 -16.47 6.23
C SER A 241 -16.32 -15.98 7.60
N LYS A 242 -15.78 -16.85 8.44
CA LYS A 242 -15.56 -16.54 9.86
C LYS A 242 -14.10 -16.33 10.25
N ASP A 243 -13.20 -16.52 9.29
CA ASP A 243 -11.77 -16.50 9.55
C ASP A 243 -11.09 -15.38 8.75
N ASN A 244 -10.27 -14.59 9.43
CA ASN A 244 -9.45 -13.55 8.81
C ASN A 244 -8.08 -14.06 8.37
N THR A 245 -7.85 -15.37 8.45
CA THR A 245 -6.62 -15.99 7.95
C THR A 245 -6.79 -16.48 6.52
N THR A 246 -5.68 -16.61 5.83
CA THR A 246 -5.65 -17.21 4.49
C THR A 246 -5.51 -18.73 4.54
N ASP A 247 -5.43 -19.32 5.72
CA ASP A 247 -5.23 -20.77 5.88
C ASP A 247 -6.45 -21.60 5.43
N ASN A 248 -7.64 -21.01 5.47
CA ASN A 248 -8.88 -21.63 5.00
C ASN A 248 -9.29 -21.21 3.58
N MET A 249 -8.40 -20.56 2.86
CA MET A 249 -8.66 -20.13 1.49
C MET A 249 -8.76 -21.33 0.55
N LYS A 250 -9.84 -21.39 -0.22
CA LYS A 250 -10.12 -22.48 -1.14
C LYS A 250 -10.17 -21.97 -2.58
N ARG A 251 -9.62 -22.75 -3.51
CA ARG A 251 -9.77 -22.47 -4.95
C ARG A 251 -11.23 -22.67 -5.34
N THR A 252 -11.80 -21.69 -6.04
CA THR A 252 -13.16 -21.81 -6.60
C THR A 252 -13.20 -22.62 -7.88
N GLY A 253 -12.05 -22.83 -8.52
CA GLY A 253 -11.93 -23.43 -9.85
C GLY A 253 -12.12 -22.44 -11.00
N LYS A 254 -12.42 -21.18 -10.69
CA LYS A 254 -12.58 -20.14 -11.72
C LYS A 254 -11.26 -19.46 -12.06
N PHE A 255 -11.15 -19.08 -13.32
CA PHE A 255 -10.03 -18.34 -13.89
C PHE A 255 -10.60 -17.20 -14.73
N TYR A 256 -9.91 -16.06 -14.69
CA TYR A 256 -10.28 -14.87 -15.45
C TYR A 256 -9.09 -14.43 -16.28
N GLU A 257 -9.31 -14.22 -17.58
CA GLU A 257 -8.32 -13.57 -18.43
C GLU A 257 -8.59 -12.07 -18.44
N THR A 258 -7.55 -11.30 -18.17
CA THR A 258 -7.65 -9.85 -18.14
C THR A 258 -6.90 -9.28 -19.33
N ASN A 259 -7.62 -8.68 -20.25
CA ASN A 259 -7.03 -7.95 -21.38
C ASN A 259 -6.58 -6.52 -21.00
N GLY A 260 -6.20 -6.29 -19.74
CA GLY A 260 -5.91 -4.97 -19.22
C GLY A 260 -7.15 -4.11 -18.91
N ASP A 261 -8.32 -4.58 -19.27
CA ASP A 261 -9.61 -3.88 -19.11
C ASP A 261 -10.51 -4.56 -18.08
N LEU A 262 -9.94 -5.10 -16.99
CA LEU A 262 -10.77 -5.52 -15.86
C LEU A 262 -11.58 -4.34 -15.37
N THR A 263 -12.84 -4.31 -15.77
CA THR A 263 -13.81 -3.47 -15.09
C THR A 263 -14.18 -4.17 -13.79
N MET A 264 -14.45 -3.39 -12.76
CA MET A 264 -14.89 -3.94 -11.46
C MET A 264 -16.25 -4.65 -11.55
N GLU A 265 -16.90 -4.66 -12.70
CA GLU A 265 -18.10 -5.45 -12.99
C GLU A 265 -17.77 -6.91 -13.29
N ASP A 266 -16.53 -7.18 -13.70
CA ASP A 266 -16.04 -8.54 -14.01
C ASP A 266 -15.52 -9.28 -12.77
N ILE A 267 -15.26 -8.55 -11.67
CA ILE A 267 -14.83 -9.07 -10.38
C ILE A 267 -16.02 -9.00 -9.42
N LYS A 268 -16.60 -10.15 -9.12
CA LYS A 268 -17.72 -10.24 -8.16
C LYS A 268 -17.21 -10.24 -6.73
#